data_80ef9e6a707cfe3e3decb5b72c067cf9
#
_entry.id   80ef9e6a707cfe3e3decb5b72c067cf9
#
_cell.length_a   1.000
_cell.length_b   1.000
_cell.length_c   1.000
_cell.angle_alpha   90.00
_cell.angle_beta   90.00
_cell.angle_gamma   90.00
#
_symmetry.space_group_name_H-M   'P 1'
#
loop_
_entity.id
_entity.type
_entity.pdbx_description
1 polymer ?
#
loop_
_entity_poly.entity_id
_entity_poly.type
_entity_poly.pdbx_seq_one_letter_code
_entity_poly.pdbx_strand_id
1 'polypeptide(L)'
;MEDSGIGFAPIKIDSGKNIHVISGVSGQLLKVDDQLNRLGEVSQPFPALITSSTIVKEKWIGVWVERDLRQARMAAFDLNEAWSDGETKAELRSNKLDSALHPSSSIWSQILDSEPTALSNVENSICFSTINRGIYRINDESKEIWRAEIPEWKQISKINSLDEIIGFLNTEEGTILFSKAGGFAVIDGSGNIAKKGVLKLPEIVTGVQ
;
A
#
# COMPACT_ATOMS: atom_id res chain seq x y z
N MET A 1 33.15 -1.73 -17.16
CA MET A 1 32.18 -0.93 -16.38
C MET A 1 30.95 -1.81 -16.27
N GLU A 2 30.73 -2.37 -15.12
CA GLU A 2 29.46 -3.07 -14.87
C GLU A 2 28.33 -2.05 -14.96
N ASP A 3 27.31 -2.38 -15.71
CA ASP A 3 26.12 -1.55 -15.83
C ASP A 3 25.42 -1.56 -14.45
N SER A 4 25.64 -0.48 -13.69
CA SER A 4 25.03 -0.28 -12.37
C SER A 4 23.56 0.11 -12.45
N GLY A 5 22.97 0.04 -13.63
CA GLY A 5 21.56 0.34 -13.87
C GLY A 5 20.64 -0.62 -13.13
N ILE A 6 19.54 -0.12 -12.55
CA ILE A 6 18.52 -0.94 -11.88
C ILE A 6 17.79 -1.89 -12.83
N GLY A 7 17.88 -1.67 -14.14
CA GLY A 7 17.30 -2.54 -15.18
C GLY A 7 15.81 -2.29 -15.46
N PHE A 8 15.17 -1.35 -14.76
CA PHE A 8 13.78 -0.93 -14.97
C PHE A 8 13.57 0.55 -14.60
N ALA A 9 12.44 1.13 -15.00
CA ALA A 9 12.09 2.50 -14.63
C ALA A 9 11.49 2.53 -13.20
N PRO A 10 12.17 3.13 -12.20
CA PRO A 10 11.70 3.17 -10.84
C PRO A 10 10.57 4.19 -10.67
N ILE A 11 9.62 3.90 -9.77
CA ILE A 11 8.52 4.80 -9.40
C ILE A 11 8.52 5.15 -7.92
N LYS A 12 9.04 4.27 -7.07
CA LYS A 12 9.02 4.47 -5.61
C LYS A 12 10.18 3.74 -4.95
N ILE A 13 10.62 4.28 -3.81
CA ILE A 13 11.51 3.61 -2.87
C ILE A 13 10.79 3.57 -1.52
N ASP A 14 10.61 2.37 -0.98
CA ASP A 14 10.17 2.15 0.40
C ASP A 14 11.41 1.90 1.26
N SER A 15 11.60 2.72 2.29
CA SER A 15 12.77 2.65 3.15
C SER A 15 12.49 1.86 4.43
N GLY A 16 13.23 0.77 4.62
CA GLY A 16 13.32 0.04 5.87
C GLY A 16 14.53 0.45 6.70
N LYS A 17 14.86 -0.32 7.73
CA LYS A 17 15.98 -0.03 8.63
C LYS A 17 17.34 -0.20 7.94
N ASN A 18 17.55 -1.27 7.20
CA ASN A 18 18.80 -1.61 6.51
C ASN A 18 18.55 -2.10 5.07
N ILE A 19 17.30 -2.32 4.71
CA ILE A 19 16.88 -2.83 3.39
C ILE A 19 15.82 -1.88 2.86
N HIS A 20 16.03 -1.41 1.64
CA HIS A 20 15.08 -0.60 0.91
C HIS A 20 14.55 -1.39 -0.27
N VAL A 21 13.33 -1.09 -0.70
CA VAL A 21 12.70 -1.73 -1.85
C VAL A 21 12.40 -0.70 -2.91
N ILE A 22 12.98 -0.87 -4.08
CA ILE A 22 12.70 -0.07 -5.27
C ILE A 22 11.63 -0.78 -6.07
N SER A 23 10.51 -0.11 -6.34
CA SER A 23 9.45 -0.62 -7.20
C SER A 23 9.46 0.06 -8.56
N GLY A 24 9.16 -0.71 -9.61
CA GLY A 24 9.13 -0.28 -11.01
C GLY A 24 7.74 -0.15 -11.59
N VAL A 25 7.65 0.55 -12.72
CA VAL A 25 6.39 0.87 -13.44
C VAL A 25 5.57 -0.35 -13.88
N SER A 26 6.18 -1.52 -14.01
CA SER A 26 5.49 -2.76 -14.41
C SER A 26 5.37 -3.77 -13.27
N GLY A 27 5.64 -3.36 -12.01
CA GLY A 27 5.57 -4.24 -10.86
C GLY A 27 6.88 -4.96 -10.54
N GLN A 28 8.00 -4.52 -11.14
CA GLN A 28 9.33 -5.00 -10.77
C GLN A 28 9.69 -4.53 -9.36
N LEU A 29 10.45 -5.36 -8.65
CA LEU A 29 10.95 -5.11 -7.32
C LEU A 29 12.44 -5.41 -7.24
N LEU A 30 13.19 -4.55 -6.56
CA LEU A 30 14.60 -4.75 -6.26
C LEU A 30 14.88 -4.34 -4.82
N LYS A 31 15.52 -5.20 -4.07
CA LYS A 31 16.04 -4.88 -2.74
C LYS A 31 17.45 -4.30 -2.83
N VAL A 32 17.69 -3.25 -2.04
CA VAL A 32 19.00 -2.62 -1.92
C VAL A 32 19.33 -2.32 -0.46
N ASP A 33 20.60 -2.20 -0.15
CA ASP A 33 21.10 -1.75 1.16
C ASP A 33 21.15 -0.21 1.25
N ASP A 34 21.65 0.32 2.38
CA ASP A 34 21.82 1.76 2.64
C ASP A 34 22.82 2.43 1.69
N GLN A 35 23.69 1.68 1.03
CA GLN A 35 24.63 2.16 0.02
C GLN A 35 24.11 1.98 -1.42
N LEU A 36 22.84 1.53 -1.56
CA LEU A 36 22.17 1.20 -2.82
C LEU A 36 22.80 0.02 -3.57
N ASN A 37 23.57 -0.84 -2.87
CA ASN A 37 24.00 -2.10 -3.44
C ASN A 37 22.82 -3.07 -3.53
N ARG A 38 22.76 -3.84 -4.60
CA ARG A 38 21.72 -4.84 -4.80
C ARG A 38 21.81 -5.97 -3.78
N LEU A 39 20.69 -6.35 -3.20
CA LEU A 39 20.51 -7.47 -2.28
C LEU A 39 19.76 -8.64 -2.96
N GLY A 40 20.09 -8.93 -4.20
CA GLY A 40 19.48 -9.98 -5.00
C GLY A 40 19.13 -9.53 -6.41
N GLU A 41 18.41 -10.39 -7.12
CA GLU A 41 17.97 -10.14 -8.48
C GLU A 41 16.67 -9.30 -8.49
N VAL A 42 16.42 -8.64 -9.63
CA VAL A 42 15.11 -8.01 -9.88
C VAL A 42 14.07 -9.11 -9.98
N SER A 43 12.96 -8.96 -9.29
CA SER A 43 11.82 -9.88 -9.34
C SER A 43 10.53 -9.16 -9.73
N GLN A 44 9.61 -9.88 -10.34
CA GLN A 44 8.24 -9.44 -10.63
C GLN A 44 7.24 -10.46 -10.08
N PRO A 45 6.98 -10.46 -8.76
CA PRO A 45 6.16 -11.48 -8.12
C PRO A 45 4.71 -11.54 -8.61
N PHE A 46 4.22 -10.44 -9.17
CA PHE A 46 2.89 -10.33 -9.74
C PHE A 46 2.89 -9.37 -10.94
N PRO A 47 2.25 -9.72 -12.07
CA PRO A 47 2.36 -8.98 -13.32
C PRO A 47 1.38 -7.81 -13.43
N ALA A 48 1.23 -7.01 -12.39
CA ALA A 48 0.39 -5.83 -12.36
C ALA A 48 1.10 -4.62 -11.77
N LEU A 49 0.55 -3.43 -11.98
CA LEU A 49 1.06 -2.20 -11.40
C LEU A 49 0.94 -2.21 -9.88
N ILE A 50 2.00 -1.82 -9.20
CA ILE A 50 1.99 -1.54 -7.76
C ILE A 50 1.47 -0.11 -7.57
N THR A 51 0.32 0.02 -6.92
CA THR A 51 -0.32 1.32 -6.70
C THR A 51 0.04 1.94 -5.36
N SER A 52 0.34 1.11 -4.36
CA SER A 52 0.81 1.55 -3.06
C SER A 52 1.64 0.48 -2.38
N SER A 53 2.55 0.90 -1.52
CA SER A 53 3.43 0.00 -0.78
C SER A 53 3.93 0.68 0.50
N THR A 54 4.39 -0.12 1.44
CA THR A 54 5.03 0.34 2.68
C THR A 54 5.87 -0.77 3.28
N ILE A 55 6.76 -0.43 4.22
CA ILE A 55 7.47 -1.41 5.03
C ILE A 55 6.91 -1.39 6.45
N VAL A 56 6.61 -2.58 6.98
CA VAL A 56 6.15 -2.79 8.35
C VAL A 56 7.05 -3.84 9.00
N LYS A 57 7.83 -3.43 9.99
CA LYS A 57 8.90 -4.27 10.59
C LYS A 57 9.89 -4.74 9.51
N GLU A 58 10.01 -6.05 9.33
CA GLU A 58 10.88 -6.69 8.32
C GLU A 58 10.09 -7.22 7.12
N LYS A 59 8.90 -6.68 6.87
CA LYS A 59 8.04 -7.06 5.76
C LYS A 59 7.77 -5.88 4.85
N TRP A 60 7.94 -6.08 3.55
CA TRP A 60 7.44 -5.16 2.55
C TRP A 60 6.01 -5.54 2.19
N ILE A 61 5.10 -4.57 2.19
CA ILE A 61 3.69 -4.74 1.86
C ILE A 61 3.44 -4.01 0.56
N GLY A 62 2.94 -4.73 -0.44
CA GLY A 62 2.57 -4.14 -1.73
C GLY A 62 1.10 -4.35 -2.06
N VAL A 63 0.55 -3.42 -2.84
CA VAL A 63 -0.78 -3.50 -3.41
C VAL A 63 -0.68 -3.46 -4.92
N TRP A 64 -1.15 -4.49 -5.57
CA TRP A 64 -1.25 -4.60 -7.03
C TRP A 64 -2.70 -4.39 -7.46
N VAL A 65 -2.87 -3.66 -8.54
CA VAL A 65 -4.18 -3.43 -9.15
C VAL A 65 -4.14 -3.87 -10.61
N GLU A 66 -4.92 -4.88 -10.93
CA GLU A 66 -5.16 -5.33 -12.31
C GLU A 66 -6.57 -4.90 -12.73
N ARG A 67 -6.62 -3.78 -13.44
CA ARG A 67 -7.90 -3.12 -13.81
C ARG A 67 -8.72 -3.92 -14.81
N ASP A 68 -8.07 -4.64 -15.71
CA ASP A 68 -8.76 -5.48 -16.70
C ASP A 68 -9.52 -6.63 -16.03
N LEU A 69 -8.98 -7.17 -14.94
CA LEU A 69 -9.60 -8.23 -14.15
C LEU A 69 -10.43 -7.68 -12.98
N ARG A 70 -10.45 -6.35 -12.76
CA ARG A 70 -11.09 -5.67 -11.63
C ARG A 70 -10.68 -6.23 -10.27
N GLN A 71 -9.40 -6.52 -10.12
CA GLN A 71 -8.85 -7.09 -8.91
C GLN A 71 -7.82 -6.16 -8.28
N ALA A 72 -7.96 -5.92 -6.99
CA ALA A 72 -6.95 -5.33 -6.15
C ALA A 72 -6.46 -6.40 -5.16
N ARG A 73 -5.16 -6.44 -4.93
CA ARG A 73 -4.51 -7.48 -4.14
C ARG A 73 -3.43 -6.89 -3.26
N MET A 74 -3.45 -7.23 -1.99
CA MET A 74 -2.40 -6.88 -1.04
C MET A 74 -1.60 -8.13 -0.68
N ALA A 75 -0.29 -8.02 -0.58
CA ALA A 75 0.57 -9.11 -0.13
C ALA A 75 1.76 -8.59 0.67
N ALA A 76 2.29 -9.46 1.52
CA ALA A 76 3.50 -9.22 2.32
C ALA A 76 4.64 -10.13 1.90
N PHE A 77 5.86 -9.59 1.95
CA PHE A 77 7.10 -10.28 1.61
C PHE A 77 8.10 -10.08 2.73
N ASP A 78 8.81 -11.13 3.12
CA ASP A 78 9.94 -11.02 4.03
C ASP A 78 11.10 -10.32 3.33
N LEU A 79 11.65 -9.27 3.95
CA LEU A 79 12.78 -8.52 3.40
C LEU A 79 14.08 -9.36 3.39
N ASN A 80 14.19 -10.35 4.26
CA ASN A 80 15.38 -11.17 4.40
C ASN A 80 15.39 -12.39 3.46
N GLU A 81 14.22 -12.77 2.89
CA GLU A 81 14.09 -13.90 1.98
C GLU A 81 14.28 -13.49 0.51
N ALA A 82 14.69 -14.41 -0.34
CA ALA A 82 14.76 -14.17 -1.78
C ALA A 82 13.35 -14.11 -2.38
N TRP A 83 13.15 -13.18 -3.32
CA TRP A 83 11.88 -13.05 -4.04
C TRP A 83 12.03 -13.60 -5.45
N SER A 84 10.97 -14.19 -5.97
CA SER A 84 10.95 -14.82 -7.30
C SER A 84 9.88 -14.20 -8.18
N ASP A 85 10.05 -14.38 -9.50
CA ASP A 85 9.04 -14.04 -10.47
C ASP A 85 7.77 -14.88 -10.26
N GLY A 86 6.63 -14.25 -10.50
CA GLY A 86 5.32 -14.89 -10.53
C GLY A 86 4.85 -15.19 -11.93
N GLU A 87 3.56 -15.48 -12.05
CA GLU A 87 2.91 -15.72 -13.34
C GLU A 87 2.98 -14.50 -14.25
N THR A 88 3.03 -14.73 -15.55
CA THR A 88 2.91 -13.64 -16.54
C THR A 88 1.45 -13.19 -16.70
N LYS A 89 1.23 -12.01 -17.30
CA LYS A 89 -0.14 -11.55 -17.62
C LYS A 89 -0.92 -12.53 -18.50
N ALA A 90 -0.25 -13.23 -19.41
CA ALA A 90 -0.88 -14.20 -20.30
C ALA A 90 -1.34 -15.44 -19.51
N GLU A 91 -0.51 -15.92 -18.60
CA GLU A 91 -0.82 -17.03 -17.72
C GLU A 91 -1.96 -16.68 -16.76
N LEU A 92 -1.93 -15.51 -16.14
CA LEU A 92 -3.03 -15.00 -15.30
C LEU A 92 -4.38 -14.98 -16.02
N ARG A 93 -4.40 -14.58 -17.29
CA ARG A 93 -5.64 -14.54 -18.10
C ARG A 93 -6.14 -15.93 -18.48
N SER A 94 -5.25 -16.88 -18.67
CA SER A 94 -5.57 -18.26 -19.06
C SER A 94 -5.79 -19.20 -17.86
N ASN A 95 -5.21 -18.87 -16.73
CA ASN A 95 -5.20 -19.74 -15.55
C ASN A 95 -6.45 -19.48 -14.69
N LYS A 96 -7.21 -20.56 -14.46
CA LYS A 96 -8.41 -20.54 -13.62
C LYS A 96 -8.15 -20.97 -12.19
N LEU A 97 -6.89 -21.21 -11.81
CA LEU A 97 -6.53 -21.67 -10.48
C LEU A 97 -6.32 -20.47 -9.54
N ASP A 98 -6.96 -20.52 -8.39
CA ASP A 98 -6.81 -19.47 -7.36
C ASP A 98 -5.34 -19.26 -6.93
N SER A 99 -4.50 -20.29 -7.01
CA SER A 99 -3.07 -20.19 -6.68
C SER A 99 -2.29 -19.23 -7.57
N ALA A 100 -2.63 -19.14 -8.86
CA ALA A 100 -2.01 -18.19 -9.79
C ALA A 100 -2.32 -16.73 -9.46
N LEU A 101 -3.28 -16.52 -8.62
CA LEU A 101 -3.72 -15.20 -8.18
C LEU A 101 -2.92 -14.68 -6.99
N HIS A 102 -1.95 -15.39 -6.46
CA HIS A 102 -1.12 -14.96 -5.34
C HIS A 102 0.27 -14.53 -5.82
N PRO A 103 0.78 -13.36 -5.39
CA PRO A 103 2.13 -12.96 -5.71
C PRO A 103 3.14 -14.00 -5.24
N SER A 104 4.06 -14.38 -6.12
CA SER A 104 5.09 -15.38 -5.81
C SER A 104 5.96 -14.93 -4.63
N SER A 105 6.40 -15.85 -3.79
CA SER A 105 7.19 -15.58 -2.56
C SER A 105 6.47 -14.76 -1.49
N SER A 106 5.17 -14.50 -1.61
CA SER A 106 4.44 -13.78 -0.55
C SER A 106 4.26 -14.65 0.69
N ILE A 107 4.44 -14.06 1.89
CA ILE A 107 4.15 -14.69 3.19
C ILE A 107 2.64 -14.89 3.34
N TRP A 108 1.89 -13.87 2.94
CA TRP A 108 0.45 -13.89 2.83
C TRP A 108 -0.01 -12.98 1.70
N SER A 109 -1.17 -13.24 1.16
CA SER A 109 -1.85 -12.33 0.25
C SER A 109 -3.36 -12.40 0.43
N GLN A 110 -4.04 -11.29 0.14
CA GLN A 110 -5.49 -11.19 0.18
C GLN A 110 -6.02 -10.37 -1.00
N ILE A 111 -7.18 -10.77 -1.49
CA ILE A 111 -7.94 -9.97 -2.45
C ILE A 111 -8.64 -8.85 -1.68
N LEU A 112 -8.57 -7.65 -2.21
CA LEU A 112 -9.28 -6.50 -1.69
C LEU A 112 -10.55 -6.25 -2.49
N ASP A 113 -11.63 -5.89 -1.80
CA ASP A 113 -12.94 -5.63 -2.42
C ASP A 113 -12.95 -4.43 -3.36
N SER A 114 -11.99 -3.52 -3.22
CA SER A 114 -11.80 -2.38 -4.10
C SER A 114 -10.35 -1.85 -4.02
N GLU A 115 -9.98 -1.01 -4.98
CA GLU A 115 -8.67 -0.37 -5.03
C GLU A 115 -8.44 0.49 -3.78
N PRO A 116 -7.31 0.32 -3.06
CA PRO A 116 -6.94 1.19 -1.97
C PRO A 116 -6.61 2.59 -2.45
N THR A 117 -7.04 3.59 -1.69
CA THR A 117 -6.72 5.00 -1.93
C THR A 117 -5.51 5.47 -1.12
N ALA A 118 -5.26 4.82 0.00
CA ALA A 118 -4.11 5.07 0.87
C ALA A 118 -3.64 3.79 1.55
N LEU A 119 -2.35 3.71 1.79
CA LEU A 119 -1.68 2.65 2.55
C LEU A 119 -0.53 3.27 3.34
N SER A 120 -0.47 3.02 4.64
CA SER A 120 0.59 3.53 5.51
C SER A 120 0.95 2.52 6.61
N ASN A 121 2.21 2.56 7.04
CA ASN A 121 2.64 1.93 8.28
C ASN A 121 2.25 2.83 9.46
N VAL A 122 1.51 2.30 10.41
CA VAL A 122 1.11 2.99 11.65
C VAL A 122 1.39 2.05 12.81
N GLU A 123 2.38 2.38 13.65
CA GLU A 123 2.80 1.59 14.83
C GLU A 123 3.02 0.10 14.52
N ASN A 124 3.80 -0.20 13.49
CA ASN A 124 4.05 -1.57 13.03
C ASN A 124 2.78 -2.36 12.62
N SER A 125 1.75 -1.65 12.22
CA SER A 125 0.53 -2.19 11.61
C SER A 125 0.25 -1.49 10.28
N ILE A 126 -0.63 -2.06 9.48
CA ILE A 126 -0.98 -1.58 8.17
C ILE A 126 -2.33 -0.88 8.26
N CYS A 127 -2.36 0.44 8.01
CA CYS A 127 -3.59 1.19 7.81
C CYS A 127 -3.83 1.41 6.32
N PHE A 128 -5.03 1.14 5.85
CA PHE A 128 -5.41 1.40 4.47
C PHE A 128 -6.87 1.80 4.37
N SER A 129 -7.20 2.54 3.32
CA SER A 129 -8.57 2.87 2.95
C SER A 129 -8.87 2.34 1.57
N THR A 130 -10.11 1.98 1.32
CA THR A 130 -10.59 1.52 0.02
C THR A 130 -11.74 2.38 -0.46
N ILE A 131 -11.89 2.52 -1.78
CA ILE A 131 -12.93 3.34 -2.37
C ILE A 131 -14.33 2.88 -1.91
N ASN A 132 -15.07 3.76 -1.23
CA ASN A 132 -16.46 3.55 -0.80
C ASN A 132 -16.72 2.31 0.08
N ARG A 133 -15.69 1.73 0.73
CA ARG A 133 -15.85 0.53 1.57
C ARG A 133 -15.49 0.77 3.02
N GLY A 134 -14.42 1.50 3.30
CA GLY A 134 -14.02 1.77 4.67
C GLY A 134 -12.53 1.98 4.86
N ILE A 135 -12.17 2.07 6.11
CA ILE A 135 -10.80 2.21 6.60
C ILE A 135 -10.51 0.97 7.44
N TYR A 136 -9.33 0.44 7.29
CA TYR A 136 -8.92 -0.82 7.92
C TYR A 136 -7.58 -0.63 8.59
N ARG A 137 -7.41 -1.26 9.74
CA ARG A 137 -6.11 -1.49 10.37
C ARG A 137 -5.94 -2.99 10.56
N ILE A 138 -4.87 -3.52 9.99
CA ILE A 138 -4.48 -4.94 10.14
C ILE A 138 -3.07 -5.02 10.71
N ASN A 139 -2.76 -6.14 11.36
CA ASN A 139 -1.39 -6.40 11.79
C ASN A 139 -0.54 -6.91 10.63
N ASP A 140 0.75 -7.14 10.87
CA ASP A 140 1.71 -7.63 9.89
C ASP A 140 1.50 -9.11 9.49
N GLU A 141 0.51 -9.80 10.07
CA GLU A 141 0.03 -11.14 9.71
C GLU A 141 -1.32 -11.11 8.97
N SER A 142 -1.76 -9.94 8.50
CA SER A 142 -3.05 -9.73 7.81
C SER A 142 -4.30 -9.91 8.70
N LYS A 143 -4.16 -9.96 10.02
CA LYS A 143 -5.31 -10.05 10.93
C LYS A 143 -5.88 -8.66 11.21
N GLU A 144 -7.19 -8.52 11.08
CA GLU A 144 -7.89 -7.27 11.36
C GLU A 144 -7.73 -6.89 12.84
N ILE A 145 -7.31 -5.63 13.08
CA ILE A 145 -7.28 -5.01 14.39
C ILE A 145 -8.59 -4.25 14.60
N TRP A 146 -8.95 -3.41 13.62
CA TRP A 146 -10.23 -2.72 13.55
C TRP A 146 -10.58 -2.31 12.12
N ARG A 147 -11.86 -1.99 11.92
CA ARG A 147 -12.36 -1.30 10.73
C ARG A 147 -13.23 -0.14 11.13
N ALA A 148 -13.28 0.89 10.28
CA ALA A 148 -14.11 2.07 10.45
C ALA A 148 -14.77 2.48 9.14
N GLU A 149 -15.88 3.19 9.23
CA GLU A 149 -16.49 3.85 8.08
C GLU A 149 -15.65 5.05 7.64
N ILE A 150 -15.72 5.39 6.36
CA ILE A 150 -15.10 6.62 5.84
C ILE A 150 -15.81 7.82 6.48
N PRO A 151 -15.08 8.74 7.13
CA PRO A 151 -15.68 9.92 7.74
C PRO A 151 -16.36 10.81 6.70
N GLU A 152 -17.57 11.26 6.99
CA GLU A 152 -18.23 12.29 6.19
C GLU A 152 -17.84 13.68 6.67
N TRP A 153 -17.38 14.52 5.76
CA TRP A 153 -17.12 15.94 5.99
C TRP A 153 -18.09 16.77 5.15
N LYS A 154 -19.19 17.22 5.75
CA LYS A 154 -20.26 17.96 5.07
C LYS A 154 -19.78 19.17 4.26
N GLN A 155 -18.63 19.74 4.62
CA GLN A 155 -18.05 20.90 3.97
C GLN A 155 -17.42 20.57 2.61
N ILE A 156 -16.93 19.33 2.43
CA ILE A 156 -16.18 18.90 1.24
C ILE A 156 -16.87 17.77 0.47
N SER A 157 -17.83 17.08 1.06
CA SER A 157 -18.53 15.92 0.45
C SER A 157 -19.35 16.25 -0.81
N LYS A 158 -19.55 17.54 -1.11
CA LYS A 158 -20.23 17.99 -2.33
C LYS A 158 -19.35 17.98 -3.59
N ILE A 159 -18.06 17.75 -3.43
CA ILE A 159 -17.10 17.77 -4.53
C ILE A 159 -16.56 16.34 -4.67
N ASN A 160 -16.95 15.65 -5.73
CA ASN A 160 -16.51 14.27 -6.01
C ASN A 160 -14.99 14.13 -5.89
N SER A 161 -14.54 13.10 -5.20
CA SER A 161 -13.14 12.72 -4.97
C SER A 161 -12.30 13.63 -4.06
N LEU A 162 -12.81 14.70 -3.49
CA LEU A 162 -12.06 15.52 -2.53
C LEU A 162 -12.06 14.97 -1.10
N ASP A 163 -12.99 14.09 -0.78
CA ASP A 163 -13.04 13.34 0.47
C ASP A 163 -12.22 12.02 0.45
N GLU A 164 -11.56 11.73 -0.67
CA GLU A 164 -10.67 10.58 -0.79
C GLU A 164 -9.53 10.64 0.23
N ILE A 165 -9.38 9.56 1.00
CA ILE A 165 -8.30 9.41 1.98
C ILE A 165 -6.98 9.21 1.21
N ILE A 166 -5.94 9.95 1.61
CA ILE A 166 -4.63 9.94 0.95
C ILE A 166 -3.49 9.50 1.85
N GLY A 167 -3.72 9.36 3.15
CA GLY A 167 -2.69 8.90 4.07
C GLY A 167 -3.13 8.85 5.52
N PHE A 168 -2.28 8.21 6.31
CA PHE A 168 -2.44 8.02 7.74
C PHE A 168 -1.15 8.39 8.47
N LEU A 169 -1.31 8.98 9.66
CA LEU A 169 -0.23 9.24 10.60
C LEU A 169 -0.59 8.65 11.96
N ASN A 170 0.44 8.27 12.71
CA ASN A 170 0.26 7.92 14.11
C ASN A 170 0.48 9.13 15.01
N THR A 171 -0.33 9.25 16.05
CA THR A 171 -0.19 10.25 17.10
C THR A 171 -0.51 9.65 18.45
N GLU A 172 -0.22 10.39 19.52
CA GLU A 172 -0.58 9.97 20.89
C GLU A 172 -2.11 9.82 21.08
N GLU A 173 -2.90 10.56 20.29
CA GLU A 173 -4.37 10.50 20.33
C GLU A 173 -4.97 9.34 19.52
N GLY A 174 -4.17 8.67 18.68
CA GLY A 174 -4.58 7.59 17.81
C GLY A 174 -4.11 7.76 16.35
N THR A 175 -4.76 7.07 15.43
CA THR A 175 -4.45 7.15 14.01
C THR A 175 -5.17 8.34 13.39
N ILE A 176 -4.43 9.32 12.88
CA ILE A 176 -5.00 10.42 12.09
C ILE A 176 -4.99 10.05 10.62
N LEU A 177 -6.10 10.27 9.94
CA LEU A 177 -6.20 10.20 8.50
C LEU A 177 -6.49 11.56 7.88
N PHE A 178 -6.10 11.72 6.62
CA PHE A 178 -6.32 12.94 5.84
C PHE A 178 -6.97 12.65 4.50
N SER A 179 -7.86 13.56 4.08
CA SER A 179 -8.41 13.57 2.73
C SER A 179 -7.76 14.63 1.85
N LYS A 180 -7.91 14.51 0.54
CA LYS A 180 -7.39 15.47 -0.46
C LYS A 180 -7.77 16.93 -0.18
N ALA A 181 -8.98 17.19 0.30
CA ALA A 181 -9.46 18.55 0.58
C ALA A 181 -9.21 19.00 2.02
N GLY A 182 -8.34 18.32 2.76
CA GLY A 182 -7.99 18.68 4.14
C GLY A 182 -8.99 18.21 5.19
N GLY A 183 -9.93 17.34 4.85
CA GLY A 183 -10.67 16.58 5.85
C GLY A 183 -9.71 15.76 6.69
N PHE A 184 -9.90 15.74 8.00
CA PHE A 184 -9.14 14.89 8.91
C PHE A 184 -10.07 14.18 9.88
N ALA A 185 -9.65 13.02 10.35
CA ALA A 185 -10.25 12.33 11.47
C ALA A 185 -9.19 11.63 12.31
N VAL A 186 -9.44 11.57 13.62
CA VAL A 186 -8.65 10.79 14.57
C VAL A 186 -9.44 9.55 14.91
N ILE A 187 -8.85 8.40 14.70
CA ILE A 187 -9.44 7.09 15.02
C ILE A 187 -8.71 6.52 16.23
N ASP A 188 -9.46 6.16 17.25
CA ASP A 188 -8.93 5.54 18.47
C ASP A 188 -8.45 4.09 18.23
N GLY A 189 -7.85 3.48 19.25
CA GLY A 189 -7.35 2.11 19.20
C GLY A 189 -8.41 1.03 18.94
N SER A 190 -9.70 1.37 19.04
CA SER A 190 -10.86 0.48 18.79
C SER A 190 -11.53 0.72 17.45
N GLY A 191 -11.04 1.67 16.65
CA GLY A 191 -11.62 2.02 15.35
C GLY A 191 -12.74 3.05 15.40
N ASN A 192 -12.99 3.71 16.54
CA ASN A 192 -14.00 4.76 16.63
C ASN A 192 -13.42 6.11 16.25
N ILE A 193 -14.23 6.94 15.57
CA ILE A 193 -13.86 8.32 15.25
C ILE A 193 -13.99 9.17 16.53
N ALA A 194 -12.85 9.48 17.15
CA ALA A 194 -12.78 10.33 18.35
C ALA A 194 -12.96 11.83 18.00
N LYS A 195 -12.44 12.27 16.84
CA LYS A 195 -12.47 13.64 16.40
C LYS A 195 -12.45 13.72 14.89
N LYS A 196 -13.12 14.68 14.30
CA LYS A 196 -13.01 14.98 12.86
C LYS A 196 -13.22 16.46 12.57
N GLY A 197 -12.67 16.93 11.47
CA GLY A 197 -12.79 18.31 11.03
C GLY A 197 -12.27 18.51 9.62
N VAL A 198 -12.22 19.77 9.20
CA VAL A 198 -11.67 20.19 7.92
C VAL A 198 -10.66 21.29 8.17
N LEU A 199 -9.43 21.11 7.69
CA LEU A 199 -8.41 22.13 7.67
C LEU A 199 -8.68 23.10 6.52
N LYS A 200 -8.51 24.38 6.77
CA LYS A 200 -8.55 25.39 5.71
C LYS A 200 -7.17 25.44 5.04
N LEU A 201 -7.04 24.72 3.96
CA LEU A 201 -5.81 24.66 3.18
C LEU A 201 -5.97 25.47 1.89
N PRO A 202 -4.90 26.16 1.41
CA PRO A 202 -4.93 26.90 0.16
C PRO A 202 -5.02 26.00 -1.07
N GLU A 203 -4.55 24.76 -0.95
CA GLU A 203 -4.45 23.75 -2.02
C GLU A 203 -4.84 22.38 -1.53
N ILE A 204 -5.05 21.45 -2.47
CA ILE A 204 -5.33 20.05 -2.15
C ILE A 204 -4.07 19.36 -1.59
N VAL A 205 -4.29 18.46 -0.65
CA VAL A 205 -3.22 17.61 -0.09
C VAL A 205 -2.92 16.47 -1.08
N THR A 206 -1.67 16.30 -1.44
CA THR A 206 -1.22 15.28 -2.39
C THR A 206 -0.53 14.08 -1.73
N GLY A 207 -0.16 14.20 -0.47
CA GLY A 207 0.47 13.13 0.29
C GLY A 207 0.62 13.49 1.77
N VAL A 208 0.88 12.49 2.58
CA VAL A 208 1.12 12.59 4.03
C VAL A 208 2.41 11.82 4.32
N GLN A 209 3.35 12.47 5.00
CA GLN A 209 4.65 11.91 5.40
C GLN A 209 4.87 12.05 6.90
#